data_e3b8fc74762c6229a0617c0c6e0af33b
#
_entry.id   e3b8fc74762c6229a0617c0c6e0af33b
#
_cell.length_a   1.000
_cell.length_b   1.000
_cell.length_c   1.000
_cell.angle_alpha   90.00
_cell.angle_beta   90.00
_cell.angle_gamma   90.00
#
_symmetry.space_group_name_H-M   'P 1'
#
loop_
_entity.id
_entity.type
_entity.pdbx_description
1 polymer ?
#
loop_
_entity_poly.entity_id
_entity_poly.type
_entity_poly.pdbx_seq_one_letter_code
_entity_poly.pdbx_strand_id
1 'polypeptide(L)'
;MKNSQISLKFSFRNLLINKGIYLFAFFIPMIVLLVSYFIFGIYPFGDESVLVLDLSGQYVYYYENLRDAFWGNGSFVNSWSRNLTGETMGIFAYYLASPFTIIIMLLPRSIMTTSLLIMQMLKVGSASVTFCMYLRKSKNTAPYTALIFSILYSL
;
A
#
# COMPACT_ATOMS: atom_id res chain seq x y z
N MET A 1 -7.21 -45.41 15.04
CA MET A 1 -6.19 -44.35 15.20
C MET A 1 -5.67 -43.75 13.86
N LYS A 2 -5.50 -44.54 12.80
CA LYS A 2 -4.97 -44.04 11.49
C LYS A 2 -5.91 -43.04 10.77
N ASN A 3 -7.22 -43.21 10.87
CA ASN A 3 -8.22 -42.35 10.24
C ASN A 3 -8.36 -40.96 10.89
N SER A 4 -8.11 -40.84 12.20
CA SER A 4 -8.13 -39.55 12.89
C SER A 4 -6.94 -38.67 12.53
N GLN A 5 -5.77 -39.24 12.30
CA GLN A 5 -4.56 -38.53 11.89
C GLN A 5 -4.69 -37.98 10.44
N ILE A 6 -5.34 -38.73 9.55
CA ILE A 6 -5.59 -38.32 8.17
C ILE A 6 -6.62 -37.18 8.13
N SER A 7 -7.68 -37.27 8.93
CA SER A 7 -8.71 -36.21 9.04
C SER A 7 -8.14 -34.91 9.61
N LEU A 8 -7.29 -34.99 10.64
CA LEU A 8 -6.61 -33.82 11.21
C LEU A 8 -5.65 -33.14 10.22
N LYS A 9 -4.84 -33.91 9.49
CA LYS A 9 -3.94 -33.37 8.45
C LYS A 9 -4.70 -32.70 7.31
N PHE A 10 -5.82 -33.28 6.90
CA PHE A 10 -6.66 -32.73 5.83
C PHE A 10 -7.36 -31.42 6.28
N SER A 11 -7.86 -31.39 7.51
CA SER A 11 -8.48 -30.21 8.12
C SER A 11 -7.47 -29.05 8.29
N PHE A 12 -6.27 -29.35 8.79
CA PHE A 12 -5.22 -28.37 8.98
C PHE A 12 -4.69 -27.80 7.65
N ARG A 13 -4.53 -28.65 6.64
CA ARG A 13 -4.16 -28.23 5.28
C ARG A 13 -5.22 -27.30 4.65
N ASN A 14 -6.49 -27.61 4.81
CA ASN A 14 -7.58 -26.76 4.31
C ASN A 14 -7.64 -25.42 5.05
N LEU A 15 -7.34 -25.40 6.33
CA LEU A 15 -7.28 -24.18 7.14
C LEU A 15 -6.09 -23.30 6.74
N LEU A 16 -4.94 -23.90 6.48
CA LEU A 16 -3.76 -23.20 5.96
C LEU A 16 -3.99 -22.64 4.56
N ILE A 17 -4.58 -23.42 3.65
CA ILE A 17 -4.89 -22.96 2.30
C ILE A 17 -5.92 -21.83 2.33
N ASN A 18 -6.97 -21.94 3.14
CA ASN A 18 -8.04 -20.95 3.19
C ASN A 18 -7.65 -19.64 3.90
N LYS A 19 -6.80 -19.69 4.92
CA LYS A 19 -6.30 -18.49 5.61
C LYS A 19 -4.98 -18.00 5.07
N GLY A 20 -4.06 -18.90 4.71
CA GLY A 20 -2.75 -18.57 4.17
C GLY A 20 -2.82 -17.84 2.84
N ILE A 21 -3.86 -18.10 2.04
CA ILE A 21 -4.00 -17.47 0.72
C ILE A 21 -4.12 -15.94 0.80
N TYR A 22 -4.70 -15.40 1.87
CA TYR A 22 -4.80 -13.96 2.08
C TYR A 22 -3.43 -13.35 2.44
N LEU A 23 -2.58 -14.10 3.15
CA LEU A 23 -1.19 -13.68 3.39
C LEU A 23 -0.40 -13.64 2.08
N PHE A 24 -0.53 -14.66 1.24
CA PHE A 24 0.10 -14.65 -0.08
C PHE A 24 -0.44 -13.50 -0.96
N ALA A 25 -1.74 -13.28 -0.95
CA ALA A 25 -2.35 -12.15 -1.67
C ALA A 25 -1.82 -10.79 -1.17
N PHE A 26 -1.47 -10.67 0.11
CA PHE A 26 -0.88 -9.44 0.65
C PHE A 26 0.59 -9.29 0.27
N PHE A 27 1.41 -10.32 0.51
CA PHE A 27 2.86 -10.17 0.41
C PHE A 27 3.41 -10.32 -1.01
N ILE A 28 2.79 -11.12 -1.89
CA ILE A 28 3.33 -11.34 -3.25
C ILE A 28 3.40 -10.03 -4.04
N PRO A 29 2.34 -9.20 -4.16
CA PRO A 29 2.45 -7.96 -4.91
C PRO A 29 3.42 -6.95 -4.27
N MET A 30 3.56 -6.96 -2.94
CA MET A 30 4.58 -6.14 -2.28
C MET A 30 6.00 -6.57 -2.67
N ILE A 31 6.25 -7.89 -2.72
CA ILE A 31 7.56 -8.44 -3.15
C ILE A 31 7.81 -8.10 -4.63
N VAL A 32 6.81 -8.22 -5.50
CA VAL A 32 6.94 -7.85 -6.91
C VAL A 32 7.30 -6.37 -7.05
N LEU A 33 6.65 -5.50 -6.29
CA LEU A 33 6.97 -4.07 -6.27
C LEU A 33 8.40 -3.80 -5.79
N LEU A 34 8.84 -4.45 -4.69
CA LEU A 34 10.23 -4.33 -4.20
C LEU A 34 11.25 -4.81 -5.21
N VAL A 35 11.00 -5.96 -5.86
CA VAL A 35 11.88 -6.49 -6.91
C VAL A 35 11.96 -5.53 -8.09
N SER A 36 10.85 -4.90 -8.47
CA SER A 36 10.83 -3.88 -9.52
C SER A 36 11.69 -2.68 -9.14
N TYR A 37 11.58 -2.17 -7.91
CA TYR A 37 12.43 -1.08 -7.42
C TYR A 37 13.91 -1.45 -7.46
N PHE A 38 14.24 -2.68 -7.07
CA PHE A 38 15.61 -3.18 -7.10
C PHE A 38 16.16 -3.28 -8.54
N ILE A 39 15.37 -3.85 -9.48
CA ILE A 39 15.80 -4.03 -10.88
C ILE A 39 16.01 -2.68 -11.57
N PHE A 40 15.14 -1.70 -11.32
CA PHE A 40 15.24 -0.38 -11.92
C PHE A 40 16.18 0.58 -11.16
N GLY A 41 16.85 0.11 -10.11
CA GLY A 41 17.76 0.94 -9.33
C GLY A 41 17.09 2.14 -8.66
N ILE A 42 15.80 2.03 -8.31
CA ILE A 42 15.04 3.10 -7.66
C ILE A 42 15.40 3.14 -6.18
N TYR A 43 15.57 4.35 -5.64
CA TYR A 43 15.84 4.53 -4.21
C TYR A 43 14.80 3.78 -3.32
N PRO A 44 15.20 3.03 -2.28
CA PRO A 44 16.52 2.99 -1.62
C PRO A 44 17.53 1.99 -2.19
N PHE A 45 17.27 1.33 -3.29
CA PHE A 45 18.10 0.28 -3.88
C PHE A 45 19.12 0.81 -4.92
N GLY A 46 19.01 2.07 -5.32
CA GLY A 46 19.90 2.73 -6.26
C GLY A 46 19.69 4.24 -6.25
N ASP A 47 20.23 4.93 -7.24
CA ASP A 47 20.26 6.40 -7.32
C ASP A 47 19.06 6.99 -8.09
N GLU A 48 18.25 6.14 -8.75
CA GLU A 48 17.09 6.60 -9.49
C GLU A 48 15.97 7.05 -8.56
N SER A 49 15.31 8.15 -8.92
CA SER A 49 14.24 8.72 -8.11
C SER A 49 12.87 8.24 -8.57
N VAL A 50 12.03 7.82 -7.59
CA VAL A 50 10.61 7.59 -7.82
C VAL A 50 9.84 8.90 -8.04
N LEU A 51 10.45 10.03 -7.68
CA LEU A 51 9.84 11.35 -7.77
C LEU A 51 9.86 11.86 -9.22
N VAL A 52 8.89 11.44 -10.01
CA VAL A 52 8.72 11.85 -11.41
C VAL A 52 7.38 12.53 -11.61
N LEU A 53 7.33 13.44 -12.59
CA LEU A 53 6.10 14.17 -12.98
C LEU A 53 5.39 14.79 -11.75
N ASP A 54 4.10 14.54 -11.62
CA ASP A 54 3.26 15.10 -10.55
C ASP A 54 3.70 14.70 -9.15
N LEU A 55 4.32 13.52 -8.98
CA LEU A 55 4.83 13.09 -7.68
C LEU A 55 5.95 14.02 -7.19
N SER A 56 6.84 14.45 -8.11
CA SER A 56 7.90 15.42 -7.82
C SER A 56 7.37 16.85 -7.72
N GLY A 57 6.49 17.24 -8.65
CA GLY A 57 6.05 18.64 -8.77
C GLY A 57 4.93 19.04 -7.81
N GLN A 58 4.13 18.10 -7.33
CA GLN A 58 2.93 18.39 -6.54
C GLN A 58 2.78 17.53 -5.30
N TYR A 59 2.73 16.20 -5.43
CA TYR A 59 2.33 15.31 -4.33
C TYR A 59 3.29 15.35 -3.13
N VAL A 60 4.59 15.43 -3.35
CA VAL A 60 5.58 15.51 -2.26
C VAL A 60 5.32 16.71 -1.38
N TYR A 61 5.05 17.88 -1.99
CA TYR A 61 4.75 19.10 -1.26
C TYR A 61 3.43 19.00 -0.49
N TYR A 62 2.44 18.28 -1.03
CA TYR A 62 1.17 18.06 -0.33
C TYR A 62 1.36 17.15 0.87
N TYR A 63 2.17 16.10 0.74
CA TYR A 63 2.52 15.21 1.85
C TYR A 63 3.34 15.93 2.92
N GLU A 64 4.30 16.76 2.53
CA GLU A 64 5.07 17.58 3.46
C GLU A 64 4.15 18.55 4.23
N ASN A 65 3.28 19.24 3.54
CA ASN A 65 2.34 20.17 4.15
C ASN A 65 1.37 19.47 5.12
N LEU A 66 0.84 18.31 4.73
CA LEU A 66 0.00 17.50 5.61
C LEU A 66 0.74 17.07 6.88
N ARG A 67 1.99 16.65 6.73
CA ARG A 67 2.85 16.26 7.84
C ARG A 67 3.13 17.43 8.77
N ASP A 68 3.50 18.59 8.22
CA ASP A 68 3.77 19.80 9.01
C ASP A 68 2.51 20.27 9.76
N ALA A 69 1.34 20.20 9.11
CA ALA A 69 0.07 20.49 9.80
C ALA A 69 -0.22 19.48 10.92
N PHE A 70 0.10 18.20 10.75
CA PHE A 70 -0.09 17.18 11.78
C PHE A 70 0.80 17.40 13.01
N TRP A 71 2.04 17.85 12.81
CA TRP A 71 2.99 18.12 13.90
C TRP A 71 2.90 19.54 14.46
N GLY A 72 1.90 20.33 14.06
CA GLY A 72 1.66 21.68 14.57
C GLY A 72 2.53 22.78 13.95
N ASN A 73 3.30 22.46 12.88
CA ASN A 73 4.14 23.41 12.17
C ASN A 73 3.44 24.04 10.94
N GLY A 74 2.16 23.72 10.72
CA GLY A 74 1.36 24.18 9.60
C GLY A 74 -0.13 24.23 9.94
N SER A 75 -0.95 24.55 8.95
CA SER A 75 -2.41 24.60 9.09
C SER A 75 -3.10 23.60 8.17
N PHE A 76 -4.13 22.93 8.70
CA PHE A 76 -5.03 22.08 7.90
C PHE A 76 -5.99 22.87 7.03
N VAL A 77 -6.21 24.15 7.31
CA VAL A 77 -7.20 24.98 6.60
C VAL A 77 -6.53 25.74 5.46
N ASN A 78 -5.43 26.43 5.73
CA ASN A 78 -4.72 27.25 4.74
C ASN A 78 -3.22 26.99 4.79
N SER A 79 -2.58 26.89 3.64
CA SER A 79 -1.13 26.80 3.54
C SER A 79 -0.56 27.92 2.68
N TRP A 80 0.45 28.60 3.23
CA TRP A 80 1.22 29.64 2.54
C TRP A 80 2.40 29.06 1.74
N SER A 81 2.67 27.77 1.87
CA SER A 81 3.75 27.10 1.13
C SER A 81 3.49 26.92 -0.36
N ARG A 82 2.38 27.49 -0.86
CA ARG A 82 1.99 27.49 -2.26
C ARG A 82 2.01 28.90 -2.84
N ASN A 83 2.37 29.01 -4.10
CA ASN A 83 2.39 30.27 -4.86
C ASN A 83 1.01 30.96 -4.98
N LEU A 84 -0.05 30.22 -4.70
CA LEU A 84 -1.43 30.72 -4.59
C LEU A 84 -1.98 30.21 -3.27
N THR A 85 -2.35 31.11 -2.39
CA THR A 85 -3.05 30.82 -1.14
C THR A 85 -4.18 29.83 -1.43
N GLY A 86 -3.99 28.59 -1.03
CA GLY A 86 -4.92 27.51 -1.34
C GLY A 86 -5.53 26.91 -0.09
N GLU A 87 -6.79 26.60 -0.21
CA GLU A 87 -7.52 25.80 0.76
C GLU A 87 -6.86 24.40 0.86
N THR A 88 -6.21 24.12 1.97
CA THR A 88 -5.56 22.82 2.22
C THR A 88 -6.59 21.70 2.32
N MET A 89 -7.80 22.00 2.80
CA MET A 89 -8.85 21.03 3.00
C MET A 89 -9.34 20.41 1.68
N GLY A 90 -9.49 21.19 0.62
CA GLY A 90 -9.87 20.69 -0.71
C GLY A 90 -8.83 19.74 -1.27
N ILE A 91 -7.55 20.04 -1.09
CA ILE A 91 -6.43 19.17 -1.51
C ILE A 91 -6.36 17.92 -0.68
N PHE A 92 -6.54 18.03 0.62
CA PHE A 92 -6.62 16.87 1.50
C PHE A 92 -7.73 15.93 1.04
N ALA A 93 -8.94 16.43 0.81
CA ALA A 93 -10.06 15.62 0.37
C ALA A 93 -9.83 14.95 -0.98
N TYR A 94 -9.15 15.63 -1.91
CA TYR A 94 -8.93 15.13 -3.27
C TYR A 94 -7.73 14.20 -3.38
N TYR A 95 -6.58 14.54 -2.77
CA TYR A 95 -5.31 13.84 -2.98
C TYR A 95 -4.83 13.03 -1.78
N LEU A 96 -5.16 13.45 -0.56
CA LEU A 96 -4.50 12.98 0.65
C LEU A 96 -5.41 12.16 1.57
N ALA A 97 -6.71 12.14 1.33
CA ALA A 97 -7.71 11.43 2.17
C ALA A 97 -7.65 9.92 1.97
N SER A 98 -6.47 9.34 2.19
CA SER A 98 -6.23 7.90 2.17
C SER A 98 -5.73 7.45 3.55
N PRO A 99 -6.20 6.32 4.09
CA PRO A 99 -5.72 5.83 5.38
C PRO A 99 -4.21 5.54 5.37
N PHE A 100 -3.64 5.29 4.20
CA PHE A 100 -2.21 5.01 4.04
C PHE A 100 -1.33 6.26 4.16
N THR A 101 -1.87 7.47 4.01
CA THR A 101 -1.11 8.72 4.19
C THR A 101 -0.67 8.93 5.65
N ILE A 102 -1.29 8.25 6.61
CA ILE A 102 -0.86 8.22 8.00
C ILE A 102 0.61 7.82 8.12
N ILE A 103 1.10 6.95 7.24
CA ILE A 103 2.50 6.51 7.24
C ILE A 103 3.44 7.70 7.02
N ILE A 104 3.11 8.56 6.06
CA ILE A 104 3.90 9.76 5.76
C ILE A 104 3.85 10.77 6.93
N MET A 105 2.70 10.87 7.60
CA MET A 105 2.55 11.74 8.75
C MET A 105 3.40 11.30 9.95
N LEU A 106 3.56 9.99 10.15
CA LEU A 106 4.26 9.40 11.30
C LEU A 106 5.79 9.33 11.10
N LEU A 107 6.26 9.22 9.85
CA LEU A 107 7.69 9.03 9.57
C LEU A 107 8.42 10.38 9.42
N PRO A 108 9.72 10.46 9.75
CA PRO A 108 10.49 11.68 9.66
C PRO A 108 10.68 12.15 8.21
N ARG A 109 10.81 13.47 8.02
CA ARG A 109 10.97 14.10 6.70
C ARG A 109 12.18 13.59 5.92
N SER A 110 13.24 13.22 6.63
CA SER A 110 14.49 12.71 6.04
C SER A 110 14.32 11.42 5.23
N ILE A 111 13.27 10.64 5.49
CA ILE A 111 12.99 9.37 4.80
C ILE A 111 11.70 9.43 3.99
N MET A 112 11.32 10.60 3.47
CA MET A 112 10.08 10.81 2.73
C MET A 112 9.92 9.82 1.57
N THR A 113 10.96 9.62 0.77
CA THR A 113 10.95 8.70 -0.38
C THR A 113 10.71 7.25 0.05
N THR A 114 11.36 6.82 1.14
CA THR A 114 11.13 5.49 1.72
C THR A 114 9.70 5.36 2.26
N SER A 115 9.15 6.43 2.84
CA SER A 115 7.77 6.48 3.33
C SER A 115 6.77 6.30 2.20
N LEU A 116 7.04 6.87 1.03
CA LEU A 116 6.24 6.68 -0.18
C LEU A 116 6.27 5.23 -0.64
N LEU A 117 7.43 4.58 -0.65
CA LEU A 117 7.56 3.17 -0.99
C LEU A 117 6.73 2.29 -0.04
N ILE A 118 6.87 2.49 1.28
CA ILE A 118 6.10 1.74 2.29
C ILE A 118 4.59 1.93 2.07
N MET A 119 4.17 3.17 1.83
CA MET A 119 2.78 3.50 1.54
C MET A 119 2.27 2.77 0.29
N GLN A 120 3.05 2.75 -0.79
CA GLN A 120 2.69 2.04 -2.02
C GLN A 120 2.61 0.53 -1.81
N MET A 121 3.58 -0.06 -1.12
CA MET A 121 3.56 -1.49 -0.77
C MET A 121 2.28 -1.86 -0.02
N LEU A 122 1.90 -1.09 0.99
CA LEU A 122 0.68 -1.35 1.76
C LEU A 122 -0.59 -1.15 0.93
N LYS A 123 -0.61 -0.20 0.00
CA LYS A 123 -1.73 -0.01 -0.93
C LYS A 123 -1.91 -1.22 -1.84
N VAL A 124 -0.86 -1.67 -2.53
CA VAL A 124 -0.97 -2.83 -3.45
C VAL A 124 -1.28 -4.12 -2.69
N GLY A 125 -0.65 -4.36 -1.53
CA GLY A 125 -0.95 -5.52 -0.70
C GLY A 125 -2.40 -5.53 -0.22
N SER A 126 -2.92 -4.41 0.25
CA SER A 126 -4.30 -4.28 0.72
C SER A 126 -5.31 -4.40 -0.42
N ALA A 127 -5.02 -3.83 -1.60
CA ALA A 127 -5.86 -3.98 -2.80
C ALA A 127 -5.97 -5.45 -3.21
N SER A 128 -4.86 -6.17 -3.24
CA SER A 128 -4.85 -7.60 -3.55
C SER A 128 -5.65 -8.42 -2.56
N VAL A 129 -5.45 -8.23 -1.25
CA VAL A 129 -6.21 -8.97 -0.22
C VAL A 129 -7.70 -8.69 -0.31
N THR A 130 -8.10 -7.44 -0.43
CA THR A 130 -9.52 -7.08 -0.49
C THR A 130 -10.19 -7.66 -1.73
N PHE A 131 -9.54 -7.63 -2.87
CA PHE A 131 -10.05 -8.24 -4.08
C PHE A 131 -10.07 -9.78 -4.00
N CYS A 132 -9.05 -10.40 -3.41
CA CYS A 132 -9.05 -11.83 -3.13
C CYS A 132 -10.24 -12.23 -2.23
N MET A 133 -10.50 -11.46 -1.18
CA MET A 133 -11.65 -11.67 -0.30
C MET A 133 -12.98 -11.54 -1.04
N TYR A 134 -13.09 -10.54 -1.92
CA TYR A 134 -14.28 -10.36 -2.77
C TYR A 134 -14.52 -11.57 -3.68
N LEU A 135 -13.49 -12.02 -4.42
CA LEU A 135 -13.58 -13.18 -5.30
C LEU A 135 -13.98 -14.45 -4.55
N ARG A 136 -13.38 -14.67 -3.39
CA ARG A 136 -13.65 -15.83 -2.55
C ARG A 136 -15.06 -15.83 -1.95
N LYS A 137 -15.48 -14.70 -1.39
CA LYS A 137 -16.76 -14.60 -0.66
C LYS A 137 -17.95 -14.33 -1.57
N SER A 138 -17.82 -13.43 -2.53
CA SER A 138 -18.92 -12.99 -3.38
C SER A 138 -19.08 -13.84 -4.64
N LYS A 139 -17.98 -14.32 -5.22
CA LYS A 139 -17.97 -15.09 -6.47
C LYS A 139 -17.70 -16.58 -6.28
N ASN A 140 -17.46 -17.02 -5.05
CA ASN A 140 -17.14 -18.42 -4.71
C ASN A 140 -15.99 -19.02 -5.57
N THR A 141 -15.02 -18.18 -5.96
CA THR A 141 -13.92 -18.56 -6.84
C THR A 141 -12.95 -19.50 -6.12
N ALA A 142 -12.33 -20.43 -6.85
CA ALA A 142 -11.32 -21.33 -6.31
C ALA A 142 -10.14 -20.53 -5.69
N PRO A 143 -9.48 -21.02 -4.61
CA PRO A 143 -8.45 -20.29 -3.89
C PRO A 143 -7.31 -19.77 -4.78
N TYR A 144 -6.72 -20.63 -5.58
CA TYR A 144 -5.58 -20.26 -6.44
C TYR A 144 -5.97 -19.28 -7.56
N THR A 145 -7.15 -19.46 -8.14
CA THR A 145 -7.68 -18.53 -9.14
C THR A 145 -7.91 -17.14 -8.53
N ALA A 146 -8.50 -17.09 -7.35
CA ALA A 146 -8.69 -15.83 -6.63
C ALA A 146 -7.35 -15.15 -6.30
N LEU A 147 -6.32 -15.92 -5.92
CA LEU A 147 -4.98 -15.40 -5.66
C LEU A 147 -4.36 -14.77 -6.91
N ILE A 148 -4.35 -15.50 -8.03
CA ILE A 148 -3.74 -15.02 -9.27
C ILE A 148 -4.42 -13.73 -9.74
N PHE A 149 -5.75 -13.71 -9.81
CA PHE A 149 -6.48 -12.52 -10.25
C PHE A 149 -6.36 -11.35 -9.29
N SER A 150 -6.21 -11.61 -7.98
CA SER A 150 -6.02 -10.53 -7.02
C SER A 150 -4.63 -9.89 -7.12
N ILE A 151 -3.59 -10.66 -7.40
CA ILE A 151 -2.25 -10.14 -7.66
C ILE A 151 -2.25 -9.30 -8.95
N LEU A 152 -2.83 -9.82 -10.03
CA LEU A 152 -2.93 -9.09 -11.30
C LEU A 152 -3.74 -7.79 -11.18
N TYR A 153 -4.76 -7.78 -10.33
CA TYR A 153 -5.58 -6.57 -10.08
C TYR A 153 -4.81 -5.48 -9.34
N SER A 154 -3.88 -5.86 -8.46
CA SER A 154 -3.20 -4.91 -7.58
C SER A 154 -1.91 -4.32 -8.16
N LEU A 155 -1.33 -4.96 -9.16
CA LEU A 155 -0.12 -4.52 -9.89
C LEU A 155 -0.49 -3.68 -11.10
#